data_958d59a6db65ea7c681ad5c05b92f05b
#
_entry.id   958d59a6db65ea7c681ad5c05b92f05b
#
_cell.length_a   1.000
_cell.length_b   1.000
_cell.length_c   1.000
_cell.angle_alpha   90.00
_cell.angle_beta   90.00
_cell.angle_gamma   90.00
#
_symmetry.space_group_name_H-M   'P 1'
#
loop_
_entity.id
_entity.type
_entity.pdbx_description
1 polymer ?
#
loop_
_entity_poly.entity_id
_entity_poly.type
_entity_poly.pdbx_seq_one_letter_code
_entity_poly.pdbx_strand_id
1 'polypeptide(L)'
;KIICISYMAEGWKKPKSLIWDSKQDDKKLLNEFVKIINQYPIVIGQNGDSFDLKVMRGRTWAQASNPLPDVITLDTLKMSRQNMRLTSHKLDWKSRLIGRGGKMSTDFQLWIDVEKSNKKALTHMVKYCEQDVLELQAVFWSMLPYCNRLPLHLGALILGHQDSCPGCASTNRIKNKTRQTRTGLRQQWHCKDCGRYWTDTRRIK
;
A
#
# COMPACT_ATOMS: atom_id res chain seq x y z
N LYS A 1 11.88 12.14 -13.96
CA LYS A 1 11.18 13.03 -13.02
C LYS A 1 9.84 12.43 -12.62
N ILE A 2 9.31 12.82 -11.46
CA ILE A 2 7.98 12.43 -10.99
C ILE A 2 7.02 13.60 -11.25
N ILE A 3 5.95 13.34 -12.00
CA ILE A 3 4.97 14.36 -12.37
C ILE A 3 4.05 14.67 -11.18
N CYS A 4 3.48 13.64 -10.56
CA CYS A 4 2.63 13.77 -9.39
C CYS A 4 2.69 12.50 -8.53
N ILE A 5 2.35 12.64 -7.26
CA ILE A 5 2.13 11.55 -6.30
C ILE A 5 0.76 11.77 -5.68
N SER A 6 -0.16 10.84 -5.91
CA SER A 6 -1.46 10.84 -5.24
C SER A 6 -1.46 9.83 -4.10
N TYR A 7 -2.03 10.21 -2.97
CA TYR A 7 -2.05 9.40 -1.76
C TYR A 7 -3.30 9.70 -0.92
N MET A 8 -3.64 8.77 -0.06
CA MET A 8 -4.78 8.90 0.85
C MET A 8 -4.46 8.20 2.17
N ALA A 9 -4.73 8.85 3.29
CA ALA A 9 -4.66 8.22 4.60
C ALA A 9 -6.00 7.56 4.95
N GLU A 10 -5.95 6.60 5.84
CA GLU A 10 -7.18 5.97 6.37
C GLU A 10 -8.08 7.02 7.03
N GLY A 11 -9.40 6.90 6.81
CA GLY A 11 -10.39 7.86 7.29
C GLY A 11 -10.57 9.11 6.41
N TRP A 12 -9.73 9.33 5.42
CA TRP A 12 -9.94 10.45 4.50
C TRP A 12 -11.04 10.12 3.48
N LYS A 13 -11.80 11.16 3.13
CA LYS A 13 -12.87 11.03 2.12
C LYS A 13 -12.37 11.17 0.68
N LYS A 14 -11.22 11.81 0.48
CA LYS A 14 -10.65 12.10 -0.84
C LYS A 14 -9.13 11.97 -0.81
N PRO A 15 -8.51 11.53 -1.90
CA PRO A 15 -7.06 11.56 -2.05
C PRO A 15 -6.54 13.00 -2.11
N LYS A 16 -5.25 13.16 -1.84
CA LYS A 16 -4.48 14.39 -2.07
C LYS A 16 -3.38 14.09 -3.06
N SER A 17 -2.95 15.12 -3.77
CA SER A 17 -1.90 15.01 -4.76
C SER A 17 -0.83 16.07 -4.57
N LEU A 18 0.43 15.65 -4.67
CA LEU A 18 1.59 16.50 -4.82
C LEU A 18 1.96 16.52 -6.30
N ILE A 19 2.35 17.67 -6.81
CA ILE A 19 2.65 17.88 -8.22
C ILE A 19 4.01 18.58 -8.32
N TRP A 20 4.79 18.28 -9.37
CA TRP A 20 6.01 19.00 -9.68
C TRP A 20 5.74 20.51 -9.86
N ASP A 21 6.76 21.31 -9.80
CA ASP A 21 6.62 22.76 -9.94
C ASP A 21 6.46 23.22 -11.42
N SER A 22 6.32 24.53 -11.63
CA SER A 22 6.16 25.13 -12.96
C SER A 22 7.38 24.95 -13.88
N LYS A 23 8.55 24.61 -13.32
CA LYS A 23 9.78 24.27 -14.04
C LYS A 23 9.91 22.75 -14.26
N GLN A 24 8.87 21.99 -13.92
CA GLN A 24 8.87 20.54 -13.96
C GLN A 24 9.98 19.93 -13.09
N ASP A 25 10.26 20.57 -11.94
CA ASP A 25 11.15 20.03 -10.93
C ASP A 25 10.35 19.31 -9.85
N ASP A 26 10.77 18.10 -9.54
CA ASP A 26 10.11 17.22 -8.56
C ASP A 26 10.73 17.28 -7.16
N LYS A 27 11.76 18.11 -6.94
CA LYS A 27 12.47 18.18 -5.65
C LYS A 27 11.57 18.57 -4.48
N LYS A 28 10.74 19.60 -4.67
CA LYS A 28 9.79 20.06 -3.63
C LYS A 28 8.75 18.97 -3.34
N LEU A 29 8.18 18.37 -4.38
CA LEU A 29 7.23 17.26 -4.28
C LEU A 29 7.82 16.09 -3.50
N LEU A 30 9.06 15.68 -3.81
CA LEU A 30 9.75 14.59 -3.11
C LEU A 30 9.96 14.89 -1.63
N ASN A 31 10.45 16.10 -1.30
CA ASN A 31 10.67 16.49 0.09
C ASN A 31 9.38 16.53 0.91
N GLU A 32 8.28 16.99 0.32
CA GLU A 32 6.97 16.97 0.96
C GLU A 32 6.45 15.55 1.15
N PHE A 33 6.61 14.69 0.15
CA PHE A 33 6.20 13.31 0.26
C PHE A 33 7.00 12.54 1.32
N VAL A 34 8.30 12.76 1.43
CA VAL A 34 9.13 12.18 2.51
C VAL A 34 8.62 12.58 3.89
N LYS A 35 8.20 13.84 4.09
CA LYS A 35 7.60 14.29 5.35
C LYS A 35 6.28 13.59 5.65
N ILE A 36 5.47 13.37 4.61
CA ILE A 36 4.18 12.69 4.74
C ILE A 36 4.38 11.21 5.09
N ILE A 37 5.19 10.50 4.31
CA ILE A 37 5.39 9.06 4.50
C ILE A 37 6.03 8.74 5.87
N ASN A 38 6.82 9.64 6.44
CA ASN A 38 7.37 9.50 7.79
C ASN A 38 6.30 9.47 8.89
N GLN A 39 5.08 9.95 8.61
CA GLN A 39 3.98 9.95 9.58
C GLN A 39 3.20 8.63 9.57
N TYR A 40 3.43 7.77 8.59
CA TYR A 40 2.68 6.54 8.39
C TYR A 40 3.60 5.33 8.37
N PRO A 41 3.50 4.43 9.35
CA PRO A 41 4.36 3.25 9.42
C PRO A 41 4.03 2.20 8.36
N ILE A 42 2.84 2.26 7.77
CA ILE A 42 2.37 1.30 6.76
C ILE A 42 1.99 2.05 5.49
N VAL A 43 2.48 1.56 4.36
CA VAL A 43 2.15 2.06 3.02
C VAL A 43 1.51 0.94 2.21
N ILE A 44 0.35 1.22 1.65
CA ILE A 44 -0.37 0.30 0.78
C ILE A 44 -0.16 0.75 -0.67
N GLY A 45 0.24 -0.18 -1.53
CA GLY A 45 0.50 0.10 -2.94
C GLY A 45 0.06 -1.05 -3.86
N GLN A 46 0.08 -0.80 -5.15
CA GLN A 46 -0.06 -1.80 -6.20
C GLN A 46 1.24 -1.87 -6.99
N ASN A 47 2.05 -2.90 -6.80
CA ASN A 47 3.39 -3.02 -7.35
C ASN A 47 4.38 -1.95 -6.83
N GLY A 48 4.03 -1.31 -5.72
CA GLY A 48 4.77 -0.19 -5.15
C GLY A 48 6.19 -0.56 -4.74
N ASP A 49 6.39 -1.76 -4.19
CA ASP A 49 7.71 -2.25 -3.78
C ASP A 49 8.69 -2.36 -4.94
N SER A 50 8.20 -2.77 -6.11
CA SER A 50 9.05 -3.02 -7.27
C SER A 50 9.19 -1.80 -8.19
N PHE A 51 8.27 -0.84 -8.09
CA PHE A 51 8.22 0.31 -8.98
C PHE A 51 8.27 1.65 -8.19
N ASP A 52 7.17 2.06 -7.57
CA ASP A 52 7.03 3.41 -7.02
C ASP A 52 8.10 3.76 -5.98
N LEU A 53 8.34 2.90 -5.01
CA LEU A 53 9.33 3.13 -3.97
C LEU A 53 10.76 3.14 -4.52
N LYS A 54 11.04 2.32 -5.54
CA LYS A 54 12.35 2.33 -6.20
C LYS A 54 12.58 3.61 -7.01
N VAL A 55 11.56 4.04 -7.76
CA VAL A 55 11.62 5.31 -8.49
C VAL A 55 11.84 6.47 -7.52
N MET A 56 11.10 6.53 -6.42
CA MET A 56 11.26 7.56 -5.40
C MET A 56 12.63 7.53 -4.74
N ARG A 57 13.18 6.36 -4.38
CA ARG A 57 14.54 6.25 -3.85
C ARG A 57 15.58 6.77 -4.85
N GLY A 58 15.47 6.38 -6.12
CA GLY A 58 16.35 6.89 -7.17
C GLY A 58 16.25 8.39 -7.36
N ARG A 59 15.04 8.94 -7.29
CA ARG A 59 14.81 10.38 -7.43
C ARG A 59 15.29 11.18 -6.21
N THR A 60 15.01 10.72 -4.98
CA THR A 60 15.53 11.40 -3.76
C THR A 60 17.04 11.40 -3.72
N TRP A 61 17.70 10.31 -4.13
CA TRP A 61 19.14 10.25 -4.27
C TRP A 61 19.66 11.23 -5.32
N ALA A 62 19.10 11.23 -6.52
CA ALA A 62 19.52 12.12 -7.62
C ALA A 62 19.31 13.62 -7.32
N GLN A 63 18.32 13.95 -6.50
CA GLN A 63 18.00 15.33 -6.09
C GLN A 63 18.71 15.77 -4.81
N ALA A 64 19.57 14.91 -4.22
CA ALA A 64 20.15 15.12 -2.90
C ALA A 64 19.09 15.53 -1.84
N SER A 65 17.91 14.90 -1.93
CA SER A 65 16.81 15.06 -1.01
C SER A 65 16.93 14.10 0.18
N ASN A 66 16.14 14.30 1.23
CA ASN A 66 16.09 13.34 2.33
C ASN A 66 15.72 11.94 1.83
N PRO A 67 16.38 10.89 2.31
CA PRO A 67 16.05 9.53 1.92
C PRO A 67 14.64 9.15 2.37
N LEU A 68 14.00 8.26 1.62
CA LEU A 68 12.74 7.66 2.07
C LEU A 68 12.98 6.87 3.36
N PRO A 69 12.08 6.98 4.35
CA PRO A 69 12.15 6.16 5.54
C PRO A 69 11.88 4.68 5.22
N ASP A 70 12.32 3.81 6.10
CA ASP A 70 11.89 2.42 6.07
C ASP A 70 10.43 2.34 6.51
N VAL A 71 9.58 1.89 5.60
CA VAL A 71 8.16 1.69 5.83
C VAL A 71 7.78 0.24 5.61
N ILE A 72 6.76 -0.17 6.32
CA ILE A 72 6.16 -1.48 6.12
C ILE A 72 5.22 -1.40 4.92
N THR A 73 5.41 -2.25 3.93
CA THR A 73 4.61 -2.21 2.71
C THR A 73 3.59 -3.35 2.65
N LEU A 74 2.38 -3.02 2.24
CA LEU A 74 1.33 -3.96 1.85
C LEU A 74 1.09 -3.81 0.34
N ASP A 75 1.84 -4.57 -0.44
CA ASP A 75 1.73 -4.54 -1.90
C ASP A 75 0.60 -5.45 -2.38
N THR A 76 -0.49 -4.85 -2.86
CA THR A 76 -1.69 -5.58 -3.30
C THR A 76 -1.45 -6.49 -4.51
N LEU A 77 -0.41 -6.26 -5.31
CA LEU A 77 0.01 -7.19 -6.35
C LEU A 77 0.60 -8.46 -5.74
N LYS A 78 1.50 -8.32 -4.78
CA LYS A 78 2.11 -9.46 -4.07
C LYS A 78 1.05 -10.21 -3.25
N MET A 79 0.21 -9.48 -2.51
CA MET A 79 -0.88 -10.06 -1.73
C MET A 79 -1.81 -10.91 -2.59
N SER A 80 -2.26 -10.38 -3.73
CA SER A 80 -3.15 -11.14 -4.63
C SER A 80 -2.47 -12.36 -5.25
N ARG A 81 -1.19 -12.25 -5.65
CA ARG A 81 -0.42 -13.40 -6.19
C ARG A 81 -0.19 -14.50 -5.17
N GLN A 82 0.01 -14.14 -3.91
CA GLN A 82 0.29 -15.10 -2.84
C GLN A 82 -0.96 -15.81 -2.31
N ASN A 83 -2.12 -15.19 -2.39
CA ASN A 83 -3.33 -15.67 -1.73
C ASN A 83 -4.44 -16.08 -2.70
N MET A 84 -4.38 -15.70 -3.97
CA MET A 84 -5.45 -15.89 -4.95
C MET A 84 -4.91 -16.36 -6.29
N ARG A 85 -5.71 -17.20 -6.97
CA ARG A 85 -5.46 -17.56 -8.36
C ARG A 85 -6.43 -16.78 -9.24
N LEU A 86 -5.94 -15.70 -9.83
CA LEU A 86 -6.72 -14.79 -10.66
C LEU A 86 -6.20 -14.80 -12.10
N THR A 87 -7.06 -14.53 -13.06
CA THR A 87 -6.69 -14.39 -14.47
C THR A 87 -5.74 -13.21 -14.69
N SER A 88 -5.93 -12.12 -13.94
CA SER A 88 -5.04 -10.96 -13.94
C SER A 88 -4.91 -10.36 -12.54
N HIS A 89 -3.70 -9.89 -12.22
CA HIS A 89 -3.42 -9.19 -10.96
C HIS A 89 -3.29 -7.67 -11.13
N LYS A 90 -3.67 -7.13 -12.30
CA LYS A 90 -3.71 -5.67 -12.54
C LYS A 90 -4.76 -5.01 -11.66
N LEU A 91 -4.52 -3.78 -11.22
CA LEU A 91 -5.44 -3.02 -10.38
C LEU A 91 -6.80 -2.85 -11.05
N ASP A 92 -6.81 -2.42 -12.31
CA ASP A 92 -8.02 -2.25 -13.11
C ASP A 92 -8.88 -3.53 -13.19
N TRP A 93 -8.24 -4.68 -13.44
CA TRP A 93 -8.94 -5.95 -13.50
C TRP A 93 -9.57 -6.33 -12.15
N LYS A 94 -8.81 -6.18 -11.06
CA LYS A 94 -9.30 -6.45 -9.70
C LYS A 94 -10.46 -5.50 -9.33
N SER A 95 -10.35 -4.23 -9.68
CA SER A 95 -11.39 -3.23 -9.45
C SER A 95 -12.70 -3.61 -10.17
N ARG A 96 -12.65 -4.00 -11.43
CA ARG A 96 -13.82 -4.49 -12.17
C ARG A 96 -14.40 -5.76 -11.57
N LEU A 97 -13.55 -6.69 -11.11
CA LEU A 97 -14.00 -7.95 -10.49
C LEU A 97 -14.86 -7.71 -9.25
N ILE A 98 -14.60 -6.65 -8.50
CA ILE A 98 -15.39 -6.28 -7.31
C ILE A 98 -16.53 -5.29 -7.63
N GLY A 99 -16.92 -5.15 -8.91
CA GLY A 99 -18.06 -4.35 -9.35
C GLY A 99 -17.81 -2.84 -9.42
N ARG A 100 -16.54 -2.40 -9.42
CA ARG A 100 -16.22 -0.98 -9.60
C ARG A 100 -15.99 -0.64 -11.07
N GLY A 101 -16.12 0.66 -11.42
CA GLY A 101 -16.09 1.11 -12.82
C GLY A 101 -14.77 0.97 -13.55
N GLY A 102 -13.71 0.56 -12.83
CA GLY A 102 -12.39 0.40 -13.42
C GLY A 102 -11.65 1.73 -13.60
N LYS A 103 -10.61 1.67 -14.38
CA LYS A 103 -9.61 2.71 -14.58
C LYS A 103 -10.07 3.76 -15.59
N MET A 104 -9.72 5.03 -15.38
CA MET A 104 -9.82 6.05 -16.43
C MET A 104 -8.92 5.67 -17.61
N SER A 105 -9.38 5.90 -18.83
CA SER A 105 -8.55 5.69 -20.03
C SER A 105 -7.44 6.73 -20.08
N THR A 106 -6.22 6.27 -20.27
CA THR A 106 -5.05 7.13 -20.54
C THR A 106 -4.32 6.57 -21.74
N ASP A 107 -3.81 7.43 -22.58
CA ASP A 107 -2.96 7.10 -23.72
C ASP A 107 -1.56 7.71 -23.55
N PHE A 108 -0.65 7.33 -24.43
CA PHE A 108 0.70 7.87 -24.39
C PHE A 108 0.75 9.37 -24.72
N GLN A 109 -0.22 9.87 -25.47
CA GLN A 109 -0.32 11.29 -25.81
C GLN A 109 -0.50 12.16 -24.56
N LEU A 110 -1.24 11.69 -23.56
CA LEU A 110 -1.40 12.39 -22.27
C LEU A 110 -0.05 12.71 -21.61
N TRP A 111 0.90 11.75 -21.64
CA TRP A 111 2.23 11.94 -21.08
C TRP A 111 3.03 13.00 -21.84
N ILE A 112 2.98 12.96 -23.18
CA ILE A 112 3.63 13.95 -24.04
C ILE A 112 3.08 15.35 -23.76
N ASP A 113 1.77 15.48 -23.63
CA ASP A 113 1.12 16.77 -23.40
C ASP A 113 1.45 17.33 -22.01
N VAL A 114 1.58 16.49 -21.00
CA VAL A 114 2.02 16.91 -19.66
C VAL A 114 3.47 17.43 -19.72
N GLU A 115 4.36 16.74 -20.42
CA GLU A 115 5.75 17.19 -20.63
C GLU A 115 5.83 18.52 -21.37
N LYS A 116 4.89 18.79 -22.29
CA LYS A 116 4.74 20.08 -22.97
C LYS A 116 4.05 21.15 -22.12
N SER A 117 3.91 20.94 -20.79
CA SER A 117 3.31 21.89 -19.86
C SER A 117 1.83 22.20 -20.12
N ASN A 118 1.10 21.28 -20.75
CA ASN A 118 -0.34 21.44 -20.95
C ASN A 118 -1.07 21.27 -19.60
N LYS A 119 -1.65 22.35 -19.10
CA LYS A 119 -2.35 22.37 -17.81
C LYS A 119 -3.57 21.45 -17.75
N LYS A 120 -4.31 21.31 -18.86
CA LYS A 120 -5.48 20.40 -18.93
C LYS A 120 -5.01 18.93 -18.86
N ALA A 121 -3.95 18.58 -19.55
CA ALA A 121 -3.34 17.25 -19.49
C ALA A 121 -2.82 16.93 -18.08
N LEU A 122 -2.16 17.87 -17.41
CA LEU A 122 -1.68 17.71 -16.04
C LEU A 122 -2.86 17.50 -15.07
N THR A 123 -3.94 18.28 -15.20
CA THR A 123 -5.14 18.09 -14.39
C THR A 123 -5.77 16.72 -14.61
N HIS A 124 -5.81 16.23 -15.86
CA HIS A 124 -6.29 14.89 -16.18
C HIS A 124 -5.41 13.81 -15.57
N MET A 125 -4.08 13.94 -15.67
CA MET A 125 -3.11 13.02 -15.06
C MET A 125 -3.30 12.91 -13.53
N VAL A 126 -3.48 14.05 -12.86
CA VAL A 126 -3.70 14.06 -11.41
C VAL A 126 -5.00 13.35 -11.05
N LYS A 127 -6.11 13.64 -11.75
CA LYS A 127 -7.39 12.95 -11.52
C LYS A 127 -7.28 11.44 -11.76
N TYR A 128 -6.53 11.04 -12.78
CA TYR A 128 -6.24 9.63 -13.04
C TYR A 128 -5.50 8.97 -11.87
N CYS A 129 -4.45 9.60 -11.35
CA CYS A 129 -3.71 9.08 -10.19
C CYS A 129 -4.58 9.03 -8.93
N GLU A 130 -5.45 10.03 -8.72
CA GLU A 130 -6.39 10.05 -7.59
C GLU A 130 -7.43 8.93 -7.69
N GLN A 131 -7.93 8.66 -8.89
CA GLN A 131 -8.83 7.53 -9.11
C GLN A 131 -8.13 6.19 -8.83
N ASP A 132 -6.89 6.01 -9.25
CA ASP A 132 -6.11 4.80 -8.96
C ASP A 132 -5.97 4.58 -7.42
N VAL A 133 -5.82 5.64 -6.63
CA VAL A 133 -5.78 5.55 -5.16
C VAL A 133 -7.12 5.07 -4.58
N LEU A 134 -8.24 5.58 -5.09
CA LEU A 134 -9.58 5.15 -4.66
C LEU A 134 -9.85 3.68 -5.03
N GLU A 135 -9.45 3.27 -6.22
CA GLU A 135 -9.57 1.87 -6.66
C GLU A 135 -8.66 0.95 -5.82
N LEU A 136 -7.43 1.39 -5.53
CA LEU A 136 -6.51 0.66 -4.66
C LEU A 136 -7.09 0.45 -3.26
N GLN A 137 -7.69 1.48 -2.66
CA GLN A 137 -8.33 1.38 -1.36
C GLN A 137 -9.45 0.33 -1.37
N ALA A 138 -10.35 0.41 -2.34
CA ALA A 138 -11.47 -0.52 -2.44
C ALA A 138 -11.01 -1.97 -2.65
N VAL A 139 -10.04 -2.18 -3.55
CA VAL A 139 -9.43 -3.49 -3.80
C VAL A 139 -8.74 -4.03 -2.57
N PHE A 140 -7.98 -3.21 -1.84
CA PHE A 140 -7.30 -3.61 -0.62
C PHE A 140 -8.28 -4.13 0.43
N TRP A 141 -9.31 -3.35 0.77
CA TRP A 141 -10.29 -3.73 1.80
C TRP A 141 -11.11 -4.97 1.41
N SER A 142 -11.54 -5.07 0.14
CA SER A 142 -12.29 -6.24 -0.33
C SER A 142 -11.45 -7.52 -0.33
N MET A 143 -10.14 -7.40 -0.59
CA MET A 143 -9.23 -8.53 -0.68
C MET A 143 -8.70 -8.99 0.69
N LEU A 144 -8.62 -8.09 1.65
CA LEU A 144 -7.97 -8.32 2.94
C LEU A 144 -8.49 -9.56 3.69
N PRO A 145 -9.81 -9.85 3.77
CA PRO A 145 -10.33 -11.04 4.44
C PRO A 145 -9.84 -12.37 3.83
N TYR A 146 -9.48 -12.36 2.55
CA TYR A 146 -9.01 -13.53 1.81
C TYR A 146 -7.49 -13.71 1.85
N CYS A 147 -6.76 -12.80 2.48
CA CYS A 147 -5.31 -12.85 2.58
C CYS A 147 -4.86 -13.56 3.85
N ASN A 148 -4.33 -14.78 3.71
CA ASN A 148 -3.85 -15.59 4.84
C ASN A 148 -2.41 -15.25 5.26
N ARG A 149 -1.63 -14.67 4.36
CA ARG A 149 -0.21 -14.33 4.56
C ARG A 149 -0.05 -12.83 4.45
N LEU A 150 -0.26 -12.15 5.56
CA LEU A 150 0.08 -10.73 5.65
C LEU A 150 1.46 -10.61 6.32
N PRO A 151 2.31 -9.69 5.87
CA PRO A 151 3.64 -9.49 6.45
C PRO A 151 3.58 -9.00 7.91
N LEU A 152 2.39 -8.71 8.43
CA LEU A 152 2.19 -8.00 9.68
C LEU A 152 1.02 -8.49 10.50
N HIS A 153 1.13 -8.27 11.81
CA HIS A 153 0.01 -8.21 12.74
C HIS A 153 -0.79 -6.91 12.52
N LEU A 154 -1.67 -6.90 11.52
CA LEU A 154 -2.49 -5.73 11.22
C LEU A 154 -3.29 -5.25 12.43
N GLY A 155 -3.82 -6.17 13.23
CA GLY A 155 -4.52 -5.83 14.46
C GLY A 155 -3.65 -5.10 15.49
N ALA A 156 -2.37 -5.47 15.59
CA ALA A 156 -1.43 -4.78 16.47
C ALA A 156 -1.12 -3.35 15.99
N LEU A 157 -1.10 -3.15 14.68
CA LEU A 157 -0.74 -1.88 14.06
C LEU A 157 -1.93 -0.92 13.94
N ILE A 158 -3.11 -1.43 13.58
CA ILE A 158 -4.30 -0.60 13.38
C ILE A 158 -5.00 -0.28 14.72
N LEU A 159 -5.01 -1.23 15.65
CA LEU A 159 -5.72 -1.08 16.93
C LEU A 159 -4.82 -0.92 18.16
N GLY A 160 -3.50 -0.92 17.98
CA GLY A 160 -2.54 -0.85 19.10
C GLY A 160 -2.49 -2.10 19.99
N HIS A 161 -3.22 -3.16 19.66
CA HIS A 161 -3.27 -4.42 20.41
C HIS A 161 -2.29 -5.45 19.85
N GLN A 162 -1.07 -5.50 20.38
CA GLN A 162 -0.04 -6.47 19.98
C GLN A 162 -0.50 -7.93 20.08
N ASP A 163 -1.57 -8.17 20.79
CA ASP A 163 -2.09 -9.49 21.10
C ASP A 163 -3.34 -9.88 20.30
N SER A 164 -3.78 -9.05 19.37
CA SER A 164 -4.95 -9.31 18.55
C SER A 164 -4.66 -10.23 17.34
N CYS A 165 -5.72 -10.79 16.79
CA CYS A 165 -5.65 -11.59 15.57
C CYS A 165 -5.12 -10.76 14.40
N PRO A 166 -4.09 -11.22 13.67
CA PRO A 166 -3.55 -10.47 12.52
C PRO A 166 -4.52 -10.38 11.34
N GLY A 167 -5.60 -11.14 11.35
CA GLY A 167 -6.56 -11.17 10.25
C GLY A 167 -7.81 -10.32 10.44
N CYS A 168 -8.38 -10.35 11.66
CA CYS A 168 -9.63 -9.64 11.95
C CYS A 168 -9.52 -8.70 13.14
N ALA A 169 -8.31 -8.53 13.67
CA ALA A 169 -8.01 -7.70 14.83
C ALA A 169 -8.72 -8.08 16.16
N SER A 170 -9.47 -9.18 16.20
CA SER A 170 -10.13 -9.67 17.40
C SER A 170 -9.12 -10.05 18.49
N THR A 171 -9.46 -9.77 19.72
CA THR A 171 -8.73 -10.22 20.92
C THR A 171 -9.21 -11.59 21.43
N ASN A 172 -10.31 -12.11 20.88
CA ASN A 172 -10.88 -13.43 21.22
C ASN A 172 -10.04 -14.57 20.63
N ARG A 173 -9.02 -14.97 21.38
CA ARG A 173 -8.04 -15.98 20.95
C ARG A 173 -7.76 -17.00 22.05
N ILE A 174 -7.34 -18.17 21.64
CA ILE A 174 -6.88 -19.25 22.54
C ILE A 174 -5.47 -19.71 22.16
N LYS A 175 -4.72 -20.16 23.15
CA LYS A 175 -3.45 -20.87 22.92
C LYS A 175 -3.75 -22.18 22.21
N ASN A 176 -3.05 -22.42 21.12
CA ASN A 176 -3.16 -23.69 20.39
C ASN A 176 -2.00 -24.62 20.79
N LYS A 177 -0.79 -24.34 20.31
CA LYS A 177 0.40 -25.13 20.61
C LYS A 177 1.66 -24.28 20.59
N THR A 178 2.73 -24.79 21.18
CA THR A 178 4.06 -24.21 21.04
C THR A 178 4.69 -24.74 19.74
N ARG A 179 5.31 -23.86 18.99
CA ARG A 179 6.07 -24.20 17.78
C ARG A 179 7.55 -23.93 17.97
N GLN A 180 8.38 -24.92 17.63
CA GLN A 180 9.80 -24.71 17.43
C GLN A 180 10.03 -23.99 16.12
N THR A 181 10.72 -22.87 16.15
CA THR A 181 11.15 -22.10 14.97
C THR A 181 12.67 -22.03 14.95
N ARG A 182 13.25 -21.63 13.82
CA ARG A 182 14.71 -21.44 13.72
C ARG A 182 15.27 -20.47 14.78
N THR A 183 14.45 -19.57 15.29
CA THR A 183 14.84 -18.53 16.27
C THR A 183 14.33 -18.79 17.69
N GLY A 184 13.79 -19.98 17.99
CA GLY A 184 13.34 -20.40 19.33
C GLY A 184 11.88 -20.81 19.40
N LEU A 185 11.42 -21.13 20.61
CA LEU A 185 10.04 -21.54 20.86
C LEU A 185 9.09 -20.33 20.75
N ARG A 186 7.95 -20.54 20.13
CA ARG A 186 6.93 -19.51 19.95
C ARG A 186 5.53 -20.06 20.17
N GLN A 187 4.66 -19.26 20.78
CA GLN A 187 3.25 -19.61 20.95
C GLN A 187 2.52 -19.49 19.63
N GLN A 188 1.76 -20.53 19.26
CA GLN A 188 0.75 -20.47 18.23
C GLN A 188 -0.61 -20.15 18.88
N TRP A 189 -1.33 -19.23 18.26
CA TRP A 189 -2.67 -18.81 18.66
C TRP A 189 -3.72 -19.23 17.63
N HIS A 190 -4.96 -19.36 18.08
CA HIS A 190 -6.12 -19.56 17.24
C HIS A 190 -7.17 -18.50 17.57
N CYS A 191 -7.61 -17.75 16.57
CA CYS A 191 -8.69 -16.79 16.70
C CYS A 191 -10.04 -17.49 16.68
N LYS A 192 -10.88 -17.26 17.68
CA LYS A 192 -12.22 -17.83 17.75
C LYS A 192 -13.20 -17.17 16.79
N ASP A 193 -12.96 -15.90 16.40
CA ASP A 193 -13.91 -15.15 15.59
C ASP A 193 -13.74 -15.41 14.08
N CYS A 194 -12.49 -15.54 13.58
CA CYS A 194 -12.25 -15.77 12.15
C CYS A 194 -11.58 -17.12 11.85
N GLY A 195 -11.32 -17.95 12.86
CA GLY A 195 -10.70 -19.27 12.70
C GLY A 195 -9.21 -19.26 12.35
N ARG A 196 -8.57 -18.10 12.26
CA ARG A 196 -7.16 -17.98 11.85
C ARG A 196 -6.19 -18.48 12.91
N TYR A 197 -5.17 -19.19 12.45
CA TYR A 197 -4.01 -19.56 13.27
C TYR A 197 -2.83 -18.65 12.94
N TRP A 198 -2.09 -18.20 13.97
CA TRP A 198 -0.82 -17.47 13.78
C TRP A 198 0.18 -17.77 14.88
N THR A 199 1.44 -17.55 14.59
CA THR A 199 2.53 -17.76 15.54
C THR A 199 3.00 -16.41 16.06
N ASP A 200 3.14 -16.27 17.38
CA ASP A 200 3.63 -15.05 18.02
C ASP A 200 5.04 -14.72 17.51
N THR A 201 5.34 -13.44 17.38
CA THR A 201 6.68 -12.97 17.04
C THR A 201 7.63 -13.02 18.25
N ARG A 202 7.09 -12.99 19.45
CA ARG A 202 7.83 -13.07 20.71
C ARG A 202 8.23 -14.50 21.01
N ARG A 203 9.45 -14.67 21.54
CA ARG A 203 9.90 -15.98 22.06
C ARG A 203 9.22 -16.30 23.37
N ILE A 204 8.91 -17.55 23.60
CA ILE A 204 8.59 -18.06 24.93
C ILE A 204 9.90 -18.11 25.71
N LYS A 205 9.93 -17.49 26.88
CA LYS A 205 11.06 -17.58 27.81
C LYS A 205 11.11 -18.95 28.46
#